data_ac7800d54a29c17ba2edff2b5f69fef7
#
_entry.id   ac7800d54a29c17ba2edff2b5f69fef7
#
_cell.length_a   1.000
_cell.length_b   1.000
_cell.length_c   1.000
_cell.angle_alpha   90.00
_cell.angle_beta   90.00
_cell.angle_gamma   90.00
#
_symmetry.space_group_name_H-M   'P 1'
#
loop_
_entity.id
_entity.type
_entity.pdbx_description
1 polymer ?
#
loop_
_entity_poly.entity_id
_entity_poly.type
_entity_poly.pdbx_seq_one_letter_code
_entity_poly.pdbx_strand_id
1 'polypeptide(L)' 'PGVTVGDNAIIGANAVVTKNVPAFSVVVGNPARVVKKYEEK' A
#
# COMPACT_ATOMS: atom_id res chain seq x y z
N PRO A 1 9.27 -3.61 10.19
CA PRO A 1 9.32 -5.01 10.56
C PRO A 1 7.94 -5.59 10.74
N GLY A 2 7.72 -6.75 10.19
CA GLY A 2 6.44 -7.42 10.33
C GLY A 2 5.38 -6.95 9.38
N VAL A 3 5.69 -6.04 8.48
CA VAL A 3 4.73 -5.57 7.50
C VAL A 3 5.06 -6.19 6.15
N THR A 4 4.04 -6.71 5.50
CA THR A 4 4.18 -7.30 4.18
C THR A 4 3.50 -6.39 3.16
N VAL A 5 4.21 -6.06 2.11
CA VAL A 5 3.67 -5.26 1.01
C VAL A 5 3.46 -6.20 -0.16
N GLY A 6 2.22 -6.29 -0.64
CA GLY A 6 1.90 -7.19 -1.72
C GLY A 6 2.52 -6.77 -3.05
N ASP A 7 2.49 -7.68 -4.00
CA ASP A 7 3.11 -7.44 -5.30
C ASP A 7 2.41 -6.28 -6.01
N ASN A 8 3.21 -5.45 -6.65
CA ASN A 8 2.71 -4.35 -7.47
C ASN A 8 1.93 -3.30 -6.68
N ALA A 9 2.10 -3.27 -5.36
CA ALA A 9 1.52 -2.19 -4.57
C ALA A 9 2.31 -0.91 -4.79
N ILE A 10 1.63 0.22 -4.74
CA ILE A 10 2.24 1.53 -4.91
C ILE A 10 2.13 2.28 -3.59
N ILE A 11 3.27 2.70 -3.08
CA ILE A 11 3.34 3.41 -1.81
C ILE A 11 3.64 4.86 -2.12
N GLY A 12 2.73 5.74 -1.77
CA GLY A 12 2.91 7.16 -2.04
C GLY A 12 3.96 7.78 -1.13
N ALA A 13 4.41 8.97 -1.51
CA ALA A 13 5.38 9.71 -0.72
C ALA A 13 4.78 10.01 0.64
N ASN A 14 5.63 9.98 1.66
CA ASN A 14 5.25 10.27 3.05
C ASN A 14 4.27 9.25 3.63
N ALA A 15 4.11 8.11 2.99
CA ALA A 15 3.27 7.07 3.58
C ALA A 15 4.04 6.37 4.68
N VAL A 16 3.35 6.12 5.79
CA VAL A 16 3.91 5.35 6.89
C VAL A 16 3.10 4.07 7.00
N VAL A 17 3.70 2.97 6.55
CA VAL A 17 2.99 1.70 6.46
C VAL A 17 3.09 0.99 7.79
N THR A 18 1.94 0.79 8.43
CA THR A 18 1.89 0.15 9.74
C THR A 18 1.14 -1.18 9.70
N LYS A 19 0.54 -1.53 8.57
CA LYS A 19 -0.19 -2.78 8.39
C LYS A 19 0.15 -3.34 7.03
N ASN A 20 -0.16 -4.62 6.84
CA ASN A 20 0.10 -5.26 5.56
C ASN A 20 -0.66 -4.54 4.45
N VAL A 21 -0.02 -4.44 3.30
CA VAL A 21 -0.59 -3.77 2.14
C VAL A 21 -0.95 -4.84 1.11
N PRO A 22 -2.22 -4.90 0.68
CA PRO A 22 -2.59 -5.89 -0.33
C PRO A 22 -1.94 -5.59 -1.67
N ALA A 23 -1.84 -6.63 -2.49
CA ALA A 23 -1.32 -6.46 -3.84
C ALA A 23 -2.21 -5.54 -4.65
N PHE A 24 -1.64 -4.89 -5.63
CA PHE A 24 -2.37 -4.07 -6.62
C PHE A 24 -3.17 -2.97 -5.94
N SER A 25 -2.58 -2.33 -4.95
CA SER A 25 -3.24 -1.23 -4.27
C SER A 25 -2.31 -0.05 -4.19
N VAL A 26 -2.90 1.12 -3.98
CA VAL A 26 -2.16 2.36 -3.79
C VAL A 26 -2.46 2.85 -2.38
N VAL A 27 -1.41 3.08 -1.61
CA VAL A 27 -1.56 3.57 -0.25
C VAL A 27 -0.80 4.87 -0.07
N VAL A 28 -1.36 5.78 0.70
CA VAL A 28 -0.75 7.07 0.95
C VAL A 28 -1.04 7.49 2.38
N GLY A 29 -0.24 8.39 2.87
CA GLY A 29 -0.53 9.07 4.13
C GLY A 29 0.14 8.47 5.35
N ASN A 30 -0.13 9.09 6.47
CA ASN A 30 0.42 8.69 7.77
C ASN A 30 -0.71 8.68 8.80
N PRO A 31 -1.17 7.52 9.24
CA PRO A 31 -0.78 6.18 8.75
C PRO A 31 -1.28 5.94 7.34
N ALA A 32 -0.60 5.07 6.62
CA ALA A 32 -0.96 4.80 5.23
C ALA A 32 -2.34 4.16 5.14
N ARG A 33 -3.09 4.60 4.15
CA ARG A 33 -4.42 4.06 3.89
C ARG A 33 -4.52 3.72 2.41
N VAL A 34 -5.26 2.66 2.13
CA VAL A 34 -5.52 2.27 0.75
C VAL A 34 -6.50 3.26 0.16
N VAL A 35 -6.08 3.96 -0.89
CA VAL A 35 -6.93 4.95 -1.55
C VAL A 35 -7.43 4.45 -2.88
N LYS A 36 -6.82 3.39 -3.41
CA LYS A 36 -7.23 2.87 -4.70
C LYS A 36 -6.73 1.45 -4.84
N LYS A 37 -7.51 0.61 -5.51
CA LYS A 37 -7.07 -0.69 -5.93
C LYS A 37 -7.22 -0.78 -7.42
N TYR A 38 -6.32 -1.54 -8.07
CA TYR A 38 -6.42 -1.74 -9.49
C TYR A 38 -6.19 -3.21 -9.77
N GLU A 39 -6.64 -3.63 -10.94
CA GLU A 39 -6.47 -5.01 -11.34
C GLU A 39 -5.40 -5.11 -12.39
N GLU A 40 -4.63 -6.17 -12.26
CA GLU A 40 -3.66 -6.47 -13.30
C GLU A 40 -4.37 -7.05 -14.51
N LYS A 41 -3.92 -6.63 -15.68
CA LYS A 41 -4.50 -7.15 -16.92
C LYS A 41 -3.54 -8.04 -17.64
#